data_695c44119bef473ee1dbf43e4aa80f6d
#
_entry.id   695c44119bef473ee1dbf43e4aa80f6d
#
_cell.length_a   1.000
_cell.length_b   1.000
_cell.length_c   1.000
_cell.angle_alpha   90.00
_cell.angle_beta   90.00
_cell.angle_gamma   90.00
#
_symmetry.space_group_name_H-M   'P 1'
#
loop_
_entity.id
_entity.type
_entity.pdbx_description
1 polymer ?
#
loop_
_entity_poly.entity_id
_entity_poly.type
_entity_poly.pdbx_seq_one_letter_code
_entity_poly.pdbx_strand_id
1 'polypeptide(L)'
;MTLGFLIASLHHGWDWTIWVVAMAHMWFYDEGVKSVDLSADDINLDVNSDIQFAIGALMILIGFSLAVVLASWTTIWYVPFVLFLTSLGLAYNLEWFGGVFHDRQYVTGWGNLAFCLGWAPAVCGYMLLAQNVSLGIVVFAIGPMLVKGTMGWIEEDMKDTLYEMKGIKYDRATPTDVDRMKRRSLNSQVLNIASFVFMAIGLMIELDHVAVA
;
A
#
# COMPACT_ATOMS: atom_id res chain seq x y z
N MET A 1 2.63 2.16 7.57
CA MET A 1 2.25 1.80 8.95
C MET A 1 3.04 2.58 10.01
N THR A 2 4.37 2.54 10.03
CA THR A 2 5.20 3.25 11.03
C THR A 2 4.89 4.75 11.15
N LEU A 3 4.61 5.45 10.04
CA LEU A 3 4.23 6.86 10.07
C LEU A 3 2.95 7.13 10.86
N GLY A 4 1.91 6.32 10.66
CA GLY A 4 0.67 6.46 11.42
C GLY A 4 0.85 6.13 12.90
N PHE A 5 1.64 5.08 13.19
CA PHE A 5 1.99 4.71 14.55
C PHE A 5 2.77 5.84 15.25
N LEU A 6 3.70 6.49 14.54
CA LEU A 6 4.44 7.65 15.04
C LEU A 6 3.51 8.82 15.38
N ILE A 7 2.56 9.14 14.50
CA ILE A 7 1.57 10.21 14.76
C ILE A 7 0.74 9.89 16.02
N ALA A 8 0.22 8.66 16.14
CA ALA A 8 -0.54 8.24 17.32
C ALA A 8 0.30 8.29 18.60
N SER A 9 1.60 7.99 18.53
CA SER A 9 2.50 7.99 19.68
C SER A 9 2.71 9.37 20.30
N LEU A 10 2.39 10.45 19.57
CA LEU A 10 2.41 11.81 20.13
C LEU A 10 1.42 12.00 21.29
N HIS A 11 0.35 11.19 21.30
CA HIS A 11 -0.72 11.26 22.30
C HIS A 11 -0.74 10.06 23.26
N HIS A 12 -0.39 8.87 22.75
CA HIS A 12 -0.57 7.60 23.46
C HIS A 12 0.74 6.97 23.94
N GLY A 13 1.88 7.61 23.60
CA GLY A 13 3.19 7.00 23.82
C GLY A 13 3.48 5.87 22.83
N TRP A 14 4.70 5.36 22.83
CA TRP A 14 5.13 4.30 21.92
C TRP A 14 4.99 2.92 22.58
N ASP A 15 4.29 1.99 21.94
CA ASP A 15 4.21 0.57 22.35
C ASP A 15 5.03 -0.31 21.40
N TRP A 16 6.17 -0.79 21.86
CA TRP A 16 7.07 -1.64 21.10
C TRP A 16 6.46 -2.98 20.72
N THR A 17 5.63 -3.57 21.61
CA THR A 17 5.02 -4.88 21.38
C THR A 17 4.03 -4.80 20.23
N ILE A 18 3.12 -3.84 20.28
CA ILE A 18 2.15 -3.61 19.20
C ILE A 18 2.89 -3.28 17.90
N TRP A 19 3.92 -2.42 17.95
CA TRP A 19 4.66 -2.03 16.75
C TRP A 19 5.37 -3.21 16.10
N VAL A 20 6.08 -4.05 16.85
CA VAL A 20 6.81 -5.21 16.31
C VAL A 20 5.84 -6.21 15.68
N VAL A 21 4.72 -6.52 16.34
CA VAL A 21 3.72 -7.44 15.79
C VAL A 21 3.04 -6.84 14.56
N ALA A 22 2.79 -5.53 14.55
CA ALA A 22 2.26 -4.84 13.38
C ALA A 22 3.23 -4.86 12.19
N MET A 23 4.53 -4.72 12.42
CA MET A 23 5.54 -4.84 11.37
C MET A 23 5.63 -6.27 10.83
N ALA A 24 5.58 -7.27 11.72
CA ALA A 24 5.54 -8.68 11.32
C ALA A 24 4.27 -9.00 10.50
N HIS A 25 3.10 -8.54 10.95
CA HIS A 25 1.85 -8.65 10.20
C HIS A 25 1.97 -8.09 8.78
N MET A 26 2.47 -6.86 8.66
CA MET A 26 2.63 -6.20 7.36
C MET A 26 3.63 -6.93 6.45
N TRP A 27 4.73 -7.43 7.02
CA TRP A 27 5.74 -8.16 6.26
C TRP A 27 5.17 -9.47 5.70
N PHE A 28 4.55 -10.29 6.55
CA PHE A 28 3.92 -11.55 6.10
C PHE A 28 2.84 -11.29 5.06
N TYR A 29 2.05 -10.24 5.24
CA TYR A 29 1.01 -9.87 4.30
C TYR A 29 1.59 -9.43 2.95
N ASP A 30 2.55 -8.50 2.93
CA ASP A 30 3.16 -7.96 1.72
C ASP A 30 3.89 -9.04 0.92
N GLU A 31 4.73 -9.85 1.59
CA GLU A 31 5.44 -10.96 0.93
C GLU A 31 4.48 -12.07 0.48
N GLY A 32 3.43 -12.33 1.23
CA GLY A 32 2.39 -13.28 0.83
C GLY A 32 1.66 -12.86 -0.44
N VAL A 33 1.27 -11.60 -0.51
CA VAL A 33 0.57 -11.03 -1.68
C VAL A 33 1.49 -11.02 -2.90
N LYS A 34 2.77 -10.65 -2.75
CA LYS A 34 3.77 -10.73 -3.83
C LYS A 34 3.98 -12.17 -4.31
N SER A 35 3.99 -13.13 -3.38
CA SER A 35 4.15 -14.54 -3.72
C SER A 35 2.96 -15.08 -4.53
N VAL A 36 1.74 -14.64 -4.22
CA VAL A 36 0.55 -14.94 -5.00
C VAL A 36 0.63 -14.29 -6.37
N ASP A 37 1.05 -13.04 -6.47
CA ASP A 37 1.28 -12.32 -7.73
C ASP A 37 2.25 -13.06 -8.64
N LEU A 38 3.41 -13.45 -8.09
CA LEU A 38 4.42 -14.23 -8.81
C LEU A 38 3.91 -15.59 -9.30
N SER A 39 2.94 -16.19 -8.62
CA SER A 39 2.34 -17.47 -9.04
C SER A 39 1.38 -17.30 -10.21
N ALA A 40 0.80 -16.14 -10.37
CA ALA A 40 -0.14 -15.81 -11.44
C ALA A 40 0.55 -15.19 -12.68
N ASP A 41 1.84 -14.82 -12.56
CA ASP A 41 2.58 -14.15 -13.62
C ASP A 41 3.18 -15.18 -14.60
N ASP A 42 2.71 -15.18 -15.84
CA ASP A 42 3.17 -16.06 -16.94
C ASP A 42 4.66 -15.83 -17.32
N ILE A 43 5.29 -14.79 -16.82
CA ILE A 43 6.68 -14.42 -17.12
C ILE A 43 7.68 -15.20 -16.27
N ASN A 44 7.23 -15.86 -15.21
CA ASN A 44 8.10 -16.55 -14.25
C ASN A 44 8.38 -17.99 -14.67
N LEU A 45 9.29 -18.16 -15.61
CA LEU A 45 9.58 -19.41 -16.29
C LEU A 45 10.22 -20.51 -15.41
N ASP A 46 10.75 -20.16 -14.23
CA ASP A 46 11.57 -21.07 -13.40
C ASP A 46 10.97 -21.39 -12.02
N VAL A 47 9.80 -20.85 -11.69
CA VAL A 47 9.17 -21.04 -10.37
C VAL A 47 7.95 -21.96 -10.49
N ASN A 48 7.88 -22.98 -9.61
CA ASN A 48 6.68 -23.79 -9.51
C ASN A 48 5.53 -22.94 -8.95
N SER A 49 4.57 -22.59 -9.82
CA SER A 49 3.44 -21.72 -9.50
C SER A 49 2.59 -22.22 -8.34
N ASP A 50 2.38 -23.54 -8.23
CA ASP A 50 1.57 -24.15 -7.15
C ASP A 50 2.26 -23.97 -5.79
N ILE A 51 3.59 -24.19 -5.74
CA ILE A 51 4.37 -24.00 -4.52
C ILE A 51 4.38 -22.51 -4.13
N GLN A 52 4.57 -21.65 -5.10
CA GLN A 52 4.61 -20.20 -4.87
C GLN A 52 3.25 -19.69 -4.36
N PHE A 53 2.16 -20.16 -4.96
CA PHE A 53 0.81 -19.85 -4.48
C PHE A 53 0.59 -20.35 -3.05
N ALA A 54 0.99 -21.60 -2.75
CA ALA A 54 0.82 -22.19 -1.42
C ALA A 54 1.63 -21.41 -0.35
N ILE A 55 2.86 -21.00 -0.67
CA ILE A 55 3.67 -20.16 0.22
C ILE A 55 2.96 -18.81 0.44
N GLY A 56 2.52 -18.16 -0.63
CA GLY A 56 1.83 -16.87 -0.54
C GLY A 56 0.55 -16.95 0.29
N ALA A 57 -0.26 -17.97 0.06
CA ALA A 57 -1.49 -18.20 0.82
C ALA A 57 -1.20 -18.44 2.33
N LEU A 58 -0.16 -19.22 2.64
CA LEU A 58 0.26 -19.45 4.03
C LEU A 58 0.74 -18.16 4.70
N MET A 59 1.53 -17.35 4.00
CA MET A 59 2.02 -16.08 4.53
C MET A 59 0.86 -15.08 4.78
N ILE A 60 -0.10 -15.00 3.85
CA ILE A 60 -1.32 -14.18 4.05
C ILE A 60 -2.11 -14.67 5.28
N LEU A 61 -2.24 -15.98 5.45
CA LEU A 61 -2.93 -16.56 6.62
C LEU A 61 -2.22 -16.23 7.93
N ILE A 62 -0.89 -16.31 7.97
CA ILE A 62 -0.09 -15.90 9.14
C ILE A 62 -0.28 -14.40 9.39
N GLY A 63 -0.16 -13.57 8.37
CA GLY A 63 -0.39 -12.14 8.46
C GLY A 63 -1.77 -11.81 9.00
N PHE A 64 -2.82 -12.47 8.49
CA PHE A 64 -4.17 -12.28 8.98
C PHE A 64 -4.36 -12.74 10.44
N SER A 65 -3.72 -13.84 10.84
CA SER A 65 -3.73 -14.30 12.22
C SER A 65 -3.11 -13.27 13.16
N LEU A 66 -2.00 -12.66 12.76
CA LEU A 66 -1.38 -11.56 13.52
C LEU A 66 -2.29 -10.31 13.58
N ALA A 67 -3.06 -10.02 12.52
CA ALA A 67 -4.04 -8.95 12.53
C ALA A 67 -5.16 -9.21 13.55
N VAL A 68 -5.62 -10.46 13.68
CA VAL A 68 -6.61 -10.83 14.70
C VAL A 68 -6.04 -10.68 16.12
N VAL A 69 -4.79 -11.07 16.34
CA VAL A 69 -4.09 -10.85 17.62
C VAL A 69 -4.00 -9.36 17.93
N LEU A 70 -3.55 -8.53 16.98
CA LEU A 70 -3.50 -7.09 17.14
C LEU A 70 -4.88 -6.50 17.44
N ALA A 71 -5.92 -6.94 16.75
CA ALA A 71 -7.28 -6.49 17.00
C ALA A 71 -7.76 -6.83 18.41
N SER A 72 -7.36 -7.99 18.96
CA SER A 72 -7.70 -8.38 20.32
C SER A 72 -7.02 -7.52 21.40
N TRP A 73 -5.87 -6.93 21.08
CA TRP A 73 -5.13 -6.04 21.99
C TRP A 73 -5.53 -4.57 21.84
N THR A 74 -6.09 -4.20 20.70
CA THR A 74 -6.34 -2.79 20.35
C THR A 74 -7.82 -2.53 20.05
N THR A 75 -8.24 -2.70 18.80
CA THR A 75 -9.61 -2.45 18.37
C THR A 75 -10.10 -3.50 17.38
N ILE A 76 -11.32 -4.02 17.61
CA ILE A 76 -11.93 -5.02 16.73
C ILE A 76 -12.13 -4.52 15.30
N TRP A 77 -12.24 -3.21 15.10
CA TRP A 77 -12.39 -2.58 13.78
C TRP A 77 -11.18 -2.79 12.86
N TYR A 78 -10.05 -3.20 13.43
CA TYR A 78 -8.86 -3.54 12.65
C TYR A 78 -9.10 -4.73 11.71
N VAL A 79 -9.85 -5.76 12.16
CA VAL A 79 -10.12 -6.97 11.35
C VAL A 79 -10.88 -6.67 10.06
N PRO A 80 -12.08 -6.03 10.09
CA PRO A 80 -12.79 -5.73 8.84
C PRO A 80 -12.00 -4.79 7.92
N PHE A 81 -11.20 -3.90 8.47
CA PHE A 81 -10.34 -3.03 7.68
C PHE A 81 -9.25 -3.83 6.95
N VAL A 82 -8.56 -4.75 7.64
CA VAL A 82 -7.56 -5.64 7.04
C VAL A 82 -8.20 -6.57 6.00
N LEU A 83 -9.38 -7.13 6.26
CA LEU A 83 -10.10 -7.96 5.28
C LEU A 83 -10.41 -7.19 4.00
N PHE A 84 -10.87 -5.94 4.12
CA PHE A 84 -11.12 -5.08 2.97
C PHE A 84 -9.85 -4.82 2.18
N LEU A 85 -8.73 -4.49 2.85
CA LEU A 85 -7.44 -4.28 2.20
C LEU A 85 -6.90 -5.55 1.53
N THR A 86 -7.08 -6.72 2.18
CA THR A 86 -6.72 -8.02 1.60
C THR A 86 -7.48 -8.26 0.29
N SER A 87 -8.79 -7.99 0.29
CA SER A 87 -9.61 -8.15 -0.90
C SER A 87 -9.16 -7.24 -2.05
N LEU A 88 -8.80 -5.99 -1.75
CA LEU A 88 -8.27 -5.05 -2.75
C LEU A 88 -6.89 -5.48 -3.25
N GLY A 89 -6.01 -5.94 -2.36
CA GLY A 89 -4.68 -6.45 -2.73
C GLY A 89 -4.77 -7.68 -3.62
N LEU A 90 -5.65 -8.64 -3.30
CA LEU A 90 -5.89 -9.81 -4.14
C LEU A 90 -6.53 -9.43 -5.47
N ALA A 91 -7.47 -8.49 -5.48
CA ALA A 91 -8.07 -8.00 -6.73
C ALA A 91 -7.03 -7.32 -7.64
N TYR A 92 -6.02 -6.67 -7.06
CA TYR A 92 -4.89 -6.10 -7.78
C TYR A 92 -4.01 -7.20 -8.38
N ASN A 93 -3.52 -8.13 -7.57
CA ASN A 93 -2.52 -9.12 -7.99
C ASN A 93 -3.10 -10.25 -8.84
N LEU A 94 -4.35 -10.63 -8.63
CA LEU A 94 -5.04 -11.66 -9.43
C LEU A 94 -5.80 -11.07 -10.62
N GLU A 95 -5.58 -9.81 -10.93
CA GLU A 95 -6.20 -9.10 -12.06
C GLU A 95 -7.73 -9.23 -12.14
N TRP A 96 -8.41 -9.30 -10.97
CA TRP A 96 -9.85 -9.42 -10.96
C TRP A 96 -10.52 -8.30 -11.76
N PHE A 97 -11.67 -8.61 -12.31
CA PHE A 97 -12.44 -7.68 -13.15
C PHE A 97 -11.70 -7.21 -14.41
N GLY A 98 -10.88 -8.10 -15.00
CA GLY A 98 -10.14 -7.81 -16.21
C GLY A 98 -8.96 -6.86 -16.00
N GLY A 99 -8.36 -6.88 -14.82
CA GLY A 99 -7.15 -6.12 -14.51
C GLY A 99 -7.38 -4.62 -14.22
N VAL A 100 -8.64 -4.18 -14.09
CA VAL A 100 -8.96 -2.76 -13.84
C VAL A 100 -8.29 -2.23 -12.56
N PHE A 101 -8.08 -3.07 -11.55
CA PHE A 101 -7.40 -2.74 -10.30
C PHE A 101 -5.89 -2.89 -10.36
N HIS A 102 -5.37 -3.56 -11.39
CA HIS A 102 -3.94 -3.79 -11.58
C HIS A 102 -3.30 -2.74 -12.50
N ASP A 103 -3.94 -2.42 -13.60
CA ASP A 103 -3.39 -1.53 -14.61
C ASP A 103 -3.34 -0.08 -14.11
N ARG A 104 -2.12 0.39 -13.87
CA ARG A 104 -1.83 1.73 -13.33
C ARG A 104 -2.08 2.87 -14.31
N GLN A 105 -2.43 2.55 -15.55
CA GLN A 105 -2.90 3.54 -16.53
C GLN A 105 -4.33 4.00 -16.20
N TYR A 106 -5.12 3.15 -15.54
CA TYR A 106 -6.45 3.50 -15.06
C TYR A 106 -6.38 4.16 -13.68
N VAL A 107 -7.28 5.10 -13.45
CA VAL A 107 -7.43 5.75 -12.14
C VAL A 107 -7.68 4.72 -11.03
N THR A 108 -8.41 3.65 -11.33
CA THR A 108 -8.71 2.56 -10.40
C THR A 108 -7.47 1.76 -10.01
N GLY A 109 -6.59 1.42 -10.97
CA GLY A 109 -5.33 0.70 -10.69
C GLY A 109 -4.34 1.56 -9.92
N TRP A 110 -4.15 2.82 -10.36
CA TRP A 110 -3.32 3.78 -9.63
C TRP A 110 -3.88 4.05 -8.22
N GLY A 111 -5.20 4.28 -8.11
CA GLY A 111 -5.85 4.55 -6.85
C GLY A 111 -5.78 3.38 -5.88
N ASN A 112 -5.94 2.13 -6.36
CA ASN A 112 -5.81 0.94 -5.54
C ASN A 112 -4.40 0.79 -4.97
N LEU A 113 -3.37 0.89 -5.82
CA LEU A 113 -1.97 0.85 -5.38
C LEU A 113 -1.66 1.94 -4.36
N ALA A 114 -2.04 3.18 -4.65
CA ALA A 114 -1.82 4.32 -3.79
C ALA A 114 -2.53 4.17 -2.44
N PHE A 115 -3.79 3.70 -2.47
CA PHE A 115 -4.59 3.48 -1.28
C PHE A 115 -4.03 2.34 -0.43
N CYS A 116 -3.82 1.15 -1.01
CA CYS A 116 -3.40 -0.04 -0.27
C CYS A 116 -1.97 0.07 0.28
N LEU A 117 -1.05 0.71 -0.45
CA LEU A 117 0.35 0.80 -0.04
C LEU A 117 0.74 2.15 0.57
N GLY A 118 -0.10 3.17 0.47
CA GLY A 118 0.16 4.50 1.00
C GLY A 118 -0.78 4.89 2.14
N TRP A 119 -2.06 5.11 1.82
CA TRP A 119 -3.05 5.61 2.77
C TRP A 119 -3.36 4.61 3.89
N ALA A 120 -3.72 3.41 3.51
CA ALA A 120 -4.21 2.40 4.42
C ALA A 120 -3.18 1.97 5.48
N PRO A 121 -1.89 1.72 5.16
CA PRO A 121 -0.90 1.41 6.19
C PRO A 121 -0.70 2.53 7.20
N ALA A 122 -0.79 3.80 6.78
CA ALA A 122 -0.69 4.93 7.69
C ALA A 122 -1.87 4.95 8.68
N VAL A 123 -3.10 4.82 8.18
CA VAL A 123 -4.31 4.76 9.02
C VAL A 123 -4.31 3.53 9.92
N CYS A 124 -3.90 2.35 9.41
CA CYS A 124 -3.73 1.14 10.21
C CYS A 124 -2.78 1.35 11.39
N GLY A 125 -1.61 1.93 11.14
CA GLY A 125 -0.63 2.16 12.19
C GLY A 125 -1.13 3.11 13.27
N TYR A 126 -1.87 4.14 12.89
CA TYR A 126 -2.52 5.05 13.84
C TYR A 126 -3.60 4.33 14.67
N MET A 127 -4.49 3.61 14.00
CA MET A 127 -5.61 2.91 14.62
C MET A 127 -5.17 1.88 15.65
N LEU A 128 -4.05 1.20 15.43
CA LEU A 128 -3.51 0.21 16.36
C LEU A 128 -3.10 0.82 17.71
N LEU A 129 -2.64 2.05 17.73
CA LEU A 129 -2.20 2.69 18.98
C LEU A 129 -3.29 3.58 19.56
N ALA A 130 -3.95 4.39 18.72
CA ALA A 130 -5.00 5.31 19.14
C ALA A 130 -6.36 4.64 19.39
N GLN A 131 -6.56 3.41 18.88
CA GLN A 131 -7.82 2.63 18.93
C GLN A 131 -9.03 3.32 18.27
N ASN A 132 -8.77 4.37 17.52
CA ASN A 132 -9.74 5.14 16.75
C ASN A 132 -9.12 5.66 15.45
N VAL A 133 -9.88 6.43 14.68
CA VAL A 133 -9.39 7.12 13.47
C VAL A 133 -9.75 8.59 13.60
N SER A 134 -8.75 9.46 13.65
CA SER A 134 -8.94 10.91 13.67
C SER A 134 -9.04 11.49 12.25
N LEU A 135 -9.61 12.69 12.15
CA LEU A 135 -9.57 13.43 10.89
C LEU A 135 -8.14 13.80 10.49
N GLY A 136 -7.27 14.06 11.47
CA GLY A 136 -5.87 14.39 11.24
C GLY A 136 -5.13 13.28 10.51
N ILE A 137 -5.26 12.02 10.98
CA ILE A 137 -4.61 10.89 10.29
C ILE A 137 -5.20 10.60 8.91
N VAL A 138 -6.51 10.78 8.72
CA VAL A 138 -7.16 10.60 7.41
C VAL A 138 -6.56 11.56 6.38
N VAL A 139 -6.42 12.83 6.74
CA VAL A 139 -5.82 13.87 5.89
C VAL A 139 -4.32 13.64 5.72
N PHE A 140 -3.59 13.35 6.81
CA PHE A 140 -2.16 13.05 6.75
C PHE A 140 -1.84 11.90 5.79
N ALA A 141 -2.63 10.83 5.83
CA ALA A 141 -2.40 9.63 5.03
C ALA A 141 -2.56 9.85 3.51
N ILE A 142 -3.21 10.93 3.08
CA ILE A 142 -3.23 11.33 1.67
C ILE A 142 -1.81 11.58 1.16
N GLY A 143 -0.91 12.10 1.98
CA GLY A 143 0.49 12.32 1.61
C GLY A 143 1.20 11.03 1.18
N PRO A 144 1.33 10.01 2.05
CA PRO A 144 1.86 8.69 1.66
C PRO A 144 1.13 8.04 0.50
N MET A 145 -0.19 8.24 0.37
CA MET A 145 -0.98 7.77 -0.77
C MET A 145 -0.44 8.36 -2.08
N LEU A 146 -0.26 9.68 -2.15
CA LEU A 146 0.22 10.36 -3.34
C LEU A 146 1.66 9.94 -3.69
N VAL A 147 2.53 9.78 -2.69
CA VAL A 147 3.90 9.28 -2.90
C VAL A 147 3.89 7.88 -3.50
N LYS A 148 3.10 6.96 -2.96
CA LYS A 148 3.01 5.59 -3.48
C LYS A 148 2.41 5.53 -4.89
N GLY A 149 1.41 6.35 -5.19
CA GLY A 149 0.87 6.45 -6.53
C GLY A 149 1.90 6.92 -7.55
N THR A 150 2.73 7.92 -7.20
CA THR A 150 3.80 8.41 -8.08
C THR A 150 4.92 7.39 -8.26
N MET A 151 5.30 6.68 -7.20
CA MET A 151 6.28 5.59 -7.28
C MET A 151 5.80 4.47 -8.20
N GLY A 152 4.50 4.14 -8.19
CA GLY A 152 3.92 3.16 -9.08
C GLY A 152 4.09 3.52 -10.57
N TRP A 153 3.91 4.78 -10.94
CA TRP A 153 4.17 5.22 -12.31
C TRP A 153 5.64 5.12 -12.72
N ILE A 154 6.55 5.49 -11.82
CA ILE A 154 8.00 5.40 -12.08
C ILE A 154 8.40 3.93 -12.26
N GLU A 155 7.91 3.04 -11.41
CA GLU A 155 8.18 1.60 -11.49
C GLU A 155 7.69 1.00 -12.80
N GLU A 156 6.51 1.40 -13.27
CA GLU A 156 5.96 0.94 -14.55
C GLU A 156 6.80 1.40 -15.73
N ASP A 157 7.17 2.71 -15.75
CA ASP A 157 8.03 3.24 -16.81
C ASP A 157 9.43 2.57 -16.82
N MET A 158 9.96 2.19 -15.66
CA MET A 158 11.22 1.43 -15.54
C MET A 158 11.07 0.00 -16.05
N LYS A 159 9.97 -0.68 -15.74
CA LYS A 159 9.69 -2.04 -16.23
C LYS A 159 9.58 -2.03 -17.77
N ASP A 160 8.80 -1.13 -18.33
CA ASP A 160 8.66 -0.98 -19.78
C ASP A 160 10.03 -0.81 -20.46
N THR A 161 10.88 0.07 -19.94
CA THR A 161 12.23 0.29 -20.47
C THR A 161 13.10 -0.96 -20.37
N LEU A 162 13.06 -1.70 -19.26
CA LEU A 162 13.82 -2.93 -19.05
C LEU A 162 13.39 -4.04 -20.02
N TYR A 163 12.09 -4.18 -20.26
CA TYR A 163 11.56 -5.18 -21.19
C TYR A 163 11.94 -4.87 -22.62
N GLU A 164 11.88 -3.60 -23.04
CA GLU A 164 12.36 -3.17 -24.36
C GLU A 164 13.85 -3.48 -24.54
N MET A 165 14.69 -3.17 -23.55
CA MET A 165 16.13 -3.46 -23.61
C MET A 165 16.44 -4.96 -23.73
N LYS A 166 15.59 -5.82 -23.14
CA LYS A 166 15.74 -7.28 -23.20
C LYS A 166 15.12 -7.89 -24.46
N GLY A 167 14.45 -7.11 -25.30
CA GLY A 167 13.72 -7.60 -26.47
C GLY A 167 12.51 -8.47 -26.13
N ILE A 168 12.03 -8.40 -24.88
CA ILE A 168 10.85 -9.11 -24.42
C ILE A 168 9.63 -8.35 -24.92
N LYS A 169 8.81 -9.00 -25.74
CA LYS A 169 7.51 -8.44 -26.12
C LYS A 169 6.60 -8.49 -24.89
N TYR A 170 6.33 -7.34 -24.36
CA TYR A 170 5.33 -7.18 -23.30
C TYR A 170 3.96 -7.03 -23.97
N ASP A 171 3.01 -7.91 -23.63
CA ASP A 171 1.67 -7.89 -24.25
C ASP A 171 0.88 -6.60 -23.95
N ARG A 172 1.28 -5.86 -22.94
CA ARG A 172 0.79 -4.54 -22.60
C ARG A 172 1.64 -3.45 -23.27
N ALA A 173 2.16 -3.70 -24.49
CA ALA A 173 2.98 -2.76 -25.22
C ALA A 173 2.31 -1.38 -25.32
N THR A 174 2.48 -0.61 -24.26
CA THR A 174 2.35 0.82 -24.35
C THR A 174 3.65 1.31 -24.98
N PRO A 175 3.60 1.90 -26.19
CA PRO A 175 4.79 2.46 -26.78
C PRO A 175 5.43 3.41 -25.78
N THR A 176 6.76 3.37 -25.67
CA THR A 176 7.54 4.37 -24.95
C THR A 176 7.19 5.73 -25.55
N ASP A 177 6.17 6.36 -24.98
CA ASP A 177 5.73 7.68 -25.41
C ASP A 177 6.47 8.70 -24.53
N VAL A 178 7.49 9.32 -25.08
CA VAL A 178 8.28 10.36 -24.40
C VAL A 178 7.40 11.47 -23.81
N ASP A 179 6.30 11.81 -24.48
CA ASP A 179 5.37 12.82 -23.99
C ASP A 179 4.54 12.31 -22.82
N ARG A 180 4.22 11.01 -22.78
CA ARG A 180 3.57 10.37 -21.64
C ARG A 180 4.49 10.37 -20.42
N MET A 181 5.76 9.97 -20.60
CA MET A 181 6.77 9.99 -19.53
C MET A 181 7.00 11.39 -18.97
N LYS A 182 7.09 12.41 -19.86
CA LYS A 182 7.20 13.80 -19.43
C LYS A 182 6.00 14.27 -18.62
N ARG A 183 4.77 13.94 -19.05
CA ARG A 183 3.55 14.28 -18.30
C ARG A 183 3.50 13.56 -16.95
N ARG A 184 3.86 12.27 -16.89
CA ARG A 184 3.94 11.51 -15.64
C ARG A 184 4.98 12.11 -14.70
N SER A 185 6.16 12.49 -15.21
CA SER A 185 7.20 13.13 -14.41
C SER A 185 6.73 14.47 -13.82
N LEU A 186 6.07 15.31 -14.61
CA LEU A 186 5.52 16.57 -14.11
C LEU A 186 4.39 16.33 -13.09
N ASN A 187 3.48 15.43 -13.37
CA ASN A 187 2.42 15.07 -12.44
C ASN A 187 2.98 14.50 -11.13
N SER A 188 4.03 13.68 -11.20
CA SER A 188 4.71 13.14 -10.02
C SER A 188 5.30 14.24 -9.14
N GLN A 189 5.90 15.26 -9.74
CA GLN A 189 6.41 16.42 -8.98
C GLN A 189 5.30 17.18 -8.27
N VAL A 190 4.20 17.47 -8.98
CA VAL A 190 3.03 18.15 -8.39
C VAL A 190 2.42 17.33 -7.26
N LEU A 191 2.25 16.03 -7.46
CA LEU A 191 1.69 15.14 -6.43
C LEU A 191 2.61 14.99 -5.21
N ASN A 192 3.93 14.98 -5.41
CA ASN A 192 4.90 14.97 -4.31
C ASN A 192 4.83 16.26 -3.49
N ILE A 193 4.71 17.42 -4.13
CA ILE A 193 4.50 18.69 -3.41
C ILE A 193 3.17 18.63 -2.63
N ALA A 194 2.09 18.21 -3.28
CA ALA A 194 0.78 18.06 -2.63
C ALA A 194 0.84 17.10 -1.43
N SER A 195 1.66 16.03 -1.50
CA SER A 195 1.80 15.09 -0.40
C SER A 195 2.32 15.75 0.88
N PHE A 196 3.33 16.63 0.77
CA PHE A 196 3.84 17.37 1.93
C PHE A 196 2.80 18.32 2.50
N VAL A 197 1.99 18.95 1.65
CA VAL A 197 0.90 19.84 2.10
C VAL A 197 -0.14 19.04 2.90
N PHE A 198 -0.59 17.90 2.39
CA PHE A 198 -1.56 17.05 3.12
C PHE A 198 -1.00 16.50 4.43
N MET A 199 0.28 16.07 4.44
CA MET A 199 0.92 15.63 5.67
C MET A 199 1.00 16.75 6.70
N ALA A 200 1.37 17.96 6.28
CA ALA A 200 1.44 19.11 7.17
C ALA A 200 0.05 19.50 7.73
N ILE A 201 -0.97 19.57 6.88
CA ILE A 201 -2.34 19.89 7.30
C ILE A 201 -2.85 18.81 8.28
N GLY A 202 -2.69 17.54 7.94
CA GLY A 202 -3.12 16.44 8.80
C GLY A 202 -2.43 16.45 10.16
N LEU A 203 -1.11 16.72 10.19
CA LEU A 203 -0.36 16.86 11.42
C LEU A 203 -0.84 18.07 12.25
N MET A 204 -1.12 19.21 11.60
CA MET A 204 -1.66 20.39 12.29
C MET A 204 -3.02 20.10 12.93
N ILE A 205 -3.92 19.44 12.22
CA ILE A 205 -5.23 19.02 12.76
C ILE A 205 -5.03 18.10 13.98
N GLU A 206 -4.10 17.16 13.90
CA GLU A 206 -3.82 16.23 14.98
C GLU A 206 -3.26 16.94 16.22
N LEU A 207 -2.35 17.89 16.02
CA LEU A 207 -1.74 18.66 17.12
C LEU A 207 -2.71 19.68 17.73
N ASP A 208 -3.65 20.22 16.97
CA ASP A 208 -4.67 21.16 17.49
C ASP A 208 -5.61 20.44 18.47
N HIS A 209 -5.94 19.19 18.22
CA HIS A 209 -6.70 18.36 19.17
C HIS A 209 -5.97 18.14 20.51
N VAL A 210 -4.62 18.17 20.51
CA VAL A 210 -3.81 18.06 21.74
C VAL A 210 -3.91 19.34 22.58
N ALA A 211 -3.92 20.51 21.93
CA ALA A 211 -3.89 21.78 22.62
C ALA A 211 -5.21 22.10 23.33
N VAL A 212 -6.29 21.39 22.99
CA VAL A 212 -7.67 21.62 23.49
C VAL A 212 -8.12 20.56 24.52
N ALA A 213 -7.38 19.45 24.63
CA ALA A 213 -7.65 18.36 25.58
C ALA A 213 -6.83 18.53 26.86
#